data_073cbc69515473c673b4dacd498729c6
#
_entry.id   073cbc69515473c673b4dacd498729c6
#
_cell.length_a   1.000
_cell.length_b   1.000
_cell.length_c   1.000
_cell.angle_alpha   90.00
_cell.angle_beta   90.00
_cell.angle_gamma   90.00
#
_symmetry.space_group_name_H-M   'P 1'
#
loop_
_entity.id
_entity.type
_entity.pdbx_description
1 polymer ?
#
loop_
_entity_poly.entity_id
_entity_poly.type
_entity_poly.pdbx_seq_one_letter_code
_entity_poly.pdbx_strand_id
1 'polypeptide(L)'
;MEIKKVETDKKRYLDLLLLADEQEDMVDRYLERGTMYVLEDGGVRAECVVTDEGDSVLELKNIAVAPAFQGRGYGKAMVDFLVRTYKTQYAVLQVGTGESPSTIPFYESCGFRRHHLVKNFFTDHYDHPICEGGVRLVDMVYLQREL
;
A
#
# COMPACT_ATOMS: atom_id res chain seq x y z
N MET A 1 -9.00 11.00 -15.44
CA MET A 1 -8.48 10.08 -14.40
C MET A 1 -9.51 9.01 -14.09
N GLU A 2 -9.12 7.77 -14.17
CA GLU A 2 -10.01 6.63 -13.95
C GLU A 2 -9.30 5.57 -13.10
N ILE A 3 -10.02 4.97 -12.14
CA ILE A 3 -9.49 3.89 -11.32
C ILE A 3 -10.25 2.62 -11.68
N LYS A 4 -9.51 1.59 -12.07
CA LYS A 4 -10.05 0.33 -12.58
C LYS A 4 -9.57 -0.85 -11.75
N LYS A 5 -10.45 -1.82 -11.53
CA LYS A 5 -10.08 -3.10 -10.92
C LYS A 5 -9.31 -3.95 -11.92
N VAL A 6 -8.23 -4.57 -11.46
CA VAL A 6 -7.44 -5.50 -12.27
C VAL A 6 -7.95 -6.92 -12.01
N GLU A 7 -8.61 -7.51 -13.01
CA GLU A 7 -9.25 -8.83 -12.85
C GLU A 7 -8.27 -9.98 -13.05
N THR A 8 -7.32 -9.84 -13.97
CA THR A 8 -6.38 -10.91 -14.34
C THR A 8 -4.99 -10.34 -14.60
N ASP A 9 -3.99 -11.22 -14.58
CA ASP A 9 -2.60 -10.88 -14.94
C ASP A 9 -2.07 -9.68 -14.15
N LYS A 10 -2.22 -9.74 -12.83
CA LYS A 10 -1.81 -8.65 -11.94
C LYS A 10 -0.32 -8.35 -12.02
N LYS A 11 0.51 -9.36 -12.31
CA LYS A 11 1.96 -9.20 -12.41
C LYS A 11 2.42 -8.45 -13.66
N ARG A 12 1.52 -8.11 -14.59
CA ARG A 12 1.89 -7.17 -15.67
C ARG A 12 2.24 -5.78 -15.10
N TYR A 13 1.85 -5.50 -13.85
CA TYR A 13 2.20 -4.28 -13.12
C TYR A 13 3.28 -4.51 -12.06
N LEU A 14 4.08 -5.57 -12.22
CA LEU A 14 5.10 -5.93 -11.23
C LEU A 14 6.09 -4.80 -10.95
N ASP A 15 6.46 -4.03 -11.97
CA ASP A 15 7.38 -2.90 -11.79
C ASP A 15 6.84 -1.88 -10.78
N LEU A 16 5.54 -1.59 -10.81
CA LEU A 16 4.91 -0.71 -9.83
C LEU A 16 4.83 -1.37 -8.45
N LEU A 17 4.42 -2.63 -8.40
CA LEU A 17 4.32 -3.39 -7.15
C LEU A 17 5.65 -3.41 -6.39
N LEU A 18 6.76 -3.60 -7.11
CA LEU A 18 8.09 -3.67 -6.51
C LEU A 18 8.61 -2.31 -6.03
N LEU A 19 8.00 -1.20 -6.43
CA LEU A 19 8.34 0.12 -5.86
C LEU A 19 7.95 0.22 -4.39
N ALA A 20 6.84 -0.40 -4.01
CA ALA A 20 6.34 -0.36 -2.64
C ALA A 20 6.81 -1.55 -1.81
N ASP A 21 7.09 -2.69 -2.45
CA ASP A 21 7.50 -3.92 -1.79
C ASP A 21 8.55 -4.61 -2.68
N GLU A 22 9.80 -4.36 -2.41
CA GLU A 22 10.90 -4.65 -3.34
C GLU A 22 11.29 -6.13 -3.46
N GLN A 23 10.58 -7.03 -2.78
CA GLN A 23 10.84 -8.46 -2.84
C GLN A 23 9.61 -9.21 -3.36
N GLU A 24 9.75 -9.85 -4.51
CA GLU A 24 8.61 -10.46 -5.21
C GLU A 24 7.92 -11.55 -4.39
N ASP A 25 8.64 -12.39 -3.66
CA ASP A 25 8.02 -13.43 -2.85
C ASP A 25 7.20 -12.85 -1.68
N MET A 26 7.50 -11.63 -1.25
CA MET A 26 6.66 -10.92 -0.28
C MET A 26 5.37 -10.41 -0.94
N VAL A 27 5.46 -9.91 -2.17
CA VAL A 27 4.29 -9.53 -2.98
C VAL A 27 3.38 -10.73 -3.19
N ASP A 28 3.95 -11.91 -3.45
CA ASP A 28 3.21 -13.15 -3.69
C ASP A 28 2.34 -13.56 -2.49
N ARG A 29 2.67 -13.13 -1.28
CA ARG A 29 1.89 -13.45 -0.08
C ARG A 29 0.47 -12.90 -0.11
N TYR A 30 0.22 -11.81 -0.84
CA TYR A 30 -1.08 -11.14 -0.81
C TYR A 30 -1.69 -10.84 -2.17
N LEU A 31 -0.93 -10.94 -3.27
CA LEU A 31 -1.37 -10.43 -4.57
C LEU A 31 -2.60 -11.18 -5.09
N GLU A 32 -2.58 -12.52 -5.10
CA GLU A 32 -3.69 -13.30 -5.66
C GLU A 32 -4.95 -13.24 -4.80
N ARG A 33 -4.82 -13.25 -3.49
CA ARG A 33 -5.98 -13.14 -2.59
C ARG A 33 -6.50 -11.71 -2.46
N GLY A 34 -5.71 -10.74 -2.89
CA GLY A 34 -6.05 -9.33 -2.80
C GLY A 34 -6.87 -8.83 -3.97
N THR A 35 -7.41 -7.64 -3.82
CA THR A 35 -8.06 -6.89 -4.89
C THR A 35 -7.11 -5.77 -5.33
N MET A 36 -6.81 -5.73 -6.62
CA MET A 36 -5.90 -4.75 -7.19
C MET A 36 -6.64 -3.72 -8.02
N TYR A 37 -6.23 -2.47 -7.88
CA TYR A 37 -6.71 -1.36 -8.69
C TYR A 37 -5.54 -0.64 -9.35
N VAL A 38 -5.77 -0.09 -10.54
CA VAL A 38 -4.84 0.82 -11.19
C VAL A 38 -5.53 2.13 -11.49
N LEU A 39 -4.77 3.22 -11.40
CA LEU A 39 -5.21 4.56 -11.75
C LEU A 39 -4.62 4.94 -13.09
N GLU A 40 -5.49 5.25 -14.05
CA GLU A 40 -5.12 5.69 -15.39
C GLU A 40 -5.40 7.18 -15.58
N ASP A 41 -4.42 7.89 -16.09
CA ASP A 41 -4.54 9.30 -16.44
C ASP A 41 -3.58 9.59 -17.60
N GLY A 42 -4.04 9.22 -18.83
CA GLY A 42 -3.19 9.22 -20.01
C GLY A 42 -2.18 8.07 -20.02
N GLY A 43 -2.42 7.05 -19.24
CA GLY A 43 -1.59 5.86 -18.99
C GLY A 43 -1.67 5.45 -17.55
N VAL A 44 -1.14 4.28 -17.20
CA VAL A 44 -1.15 3.81 -15.81
C VAL A 44 -0.16 4.62 -14.98
N ARG A 45 -0.64 5.30 -13.93
CA ARG A 45 0.14 6.19 -13.07
C ARG A 45 0.37 5.62 -11.69
N ALA A 46 -0.55 4.78 -11.20
CA ALA A 46 -0.50 4.24 -9.85
C ALA A 46 -1.22 2.90 -9.76
N GLU A 47 -0.92 2.14 -8.72
CA GLU A 47 -1.60 0.91 -8.37
C GLU A 47 -1.81 0.81 -6.87
N CYS A 48 -2.75 -0.03 -6.44
CA CYS A 48 -2.86 -0.46 -5.05
C CYS A 48 -3.43 -1.88 -4.97
N VAL A 49 -3.14 -2.55 -3.85
CA VAL A 49 -3.70 -3.87 -3.52
C VAL A 49 -4.25 -3.82 -2.11
N VAL A 50 -5.49 -4.27 -1.94
CA VAL A 50 -6.14 -4.37 -0.62
C VAL A 50 -6.53 -5.81 -0.35
N THR A 51 -6.53 -6.18 0.94
CA THR A 51 -6.92 -7.52 1.41
C THR A 51 -7.88 -7.42 2.59
N ASP A 52 -8.77 -8.41 2.69
CA ASP A 52 -9.61 -8.60 3.87
C ASP A 52 -8.78 -9.32 4.94
N GLU A 53 -8.56 -8.68 6.08
CA GLU A 53 -7.78 -9.24 7.18
C GLU A 53 -8.67 -9.79 8.32
N GLY A 54 -9.98 -9.84 8.11
CA GLY A 54 -10.94 -10.27 9.13
C GLY A 54 -11.30 -9.13 10.09
N ASP A 55 -12.28 -9.37 10.94
CA ASP A 55 -12.74 -8.43 11.98
C ASP A 55 -13.09 -7.03 11.44
N SER A 56 -13.64 -6.96 10.23
CA SER A 56 -13.96 -5.72 9.54
C SER A 56 -12.75 -4.82 9.25
N VAL A 57 -11.56 -5.40 9.12
CA VAL A 57 -10.33 -4.68 8.77
C VAL A 57 -9.97 -4.98 7.32
N LEU A 58 -9.89 -3.92 6.51
CA LEU A 58 -9.32 -3.96 5.17
C LEU A 58 -7.89 -3.43 5.24
N GLU A 59 -6.94 -4.13 4.66
CA GLU A 59 -5.55 -3.69 4.67
C GLU A 59 -5.07 -3.27 3.28
N LEU A 60 -4.47 -2.09 3.22
CA LEU A 60 -3.74 -1.60 2.05
C LEU A 60 -2.35 -2.24 2.07
N LYS A 61 -2.17 -3.28 1.26
CA LYS A 61 -0.93 -4.08 1.23
C LYS A 61 0.16 -3.47 0.35
N ASN A 62 -0.24 -2.76 -0.68
CA ASN A 62 0.70 -2.17 -1.63
C ASN A 62 0.06 -0.93 -2.25
N ILE A 63 0.80 0.15 -2.33
CA ILE A 63 0.41 1.35 -3.06
C ILE A 63 1.66 1.98 -3.65
N ALA A 64 1.64 2.24 -4.94
CA ALA A 64 2.78 2.85 -5.63
C ALA A 64 2.30 3.81 -6.71
N VAL A 65 3.03 4.91 -6.86
CA VAL A 65 2.87 5.87 -7.95
C VAL A 65 4.13 5.80 -8.79
N ALA A 66 3.97 5.73 -10.12
CA ALA A 66 5.10 5.72 -11.04
C ALA A 66 6.01 6.94 -10.77
N PRO A 67 7.35 6.74 -10.72
CA PRO A 67 8.26 7.80 -10.26
C PRO A 67 8.10 9.14 -10.97
N ALA A 68 7.87 9.12 -12.29
CA ALA A 68 7.70 10.35 -13.07
C ALA A 68 6.43 11.13 -12.72
N PHE A 69 5.50 10.52 -11.99
CA PHE A 69 4.19 11.10 -11.69
C PHE A 69 3.94 11.31 -10.19
N GLN A 70 4.94 11.09 -9.36
CA GLN A 70 4.86 11.36 -7.93
C GLN A 70 4.71 12.86 -7.66
N GLY A 71 4.11 13.20 -6.51
CA GLY A 71 3.88 14.60 -6.12
C GLY A 71 2.72 15.28 -6.83
N ARG A 72 1.86 14.53 -7.50
CA ARG A 72 0.70 15.06 -8.24
C ARG A 72 -0.65 14.68 -7.63
N GLY A 73 -0.65 14.06 -6.46
CA GLY A 73 -1.88 13.69 -5.75
C GLY A 73 -2.47 12.33 -6.13
N TYR A 74 -1.80 11.52 -6.94
CA TYR A 74 -2.32 10.21 -7.34
C TYR A 74 -2.43 9.22 -6.17
N GLY A 75 -1.45 9.22 -5.27
CA GLY A 75 -1.49 8.36 -4.09
C GLY A 75 -2.68 8.69 -3.19
N LYS A 76 -2.91 9.98 -2.94
CA LYS A 76 -4.05 10.43 -2.15
C LYS A 76 -5.37 10.09 -2.84
N ALA A 77 -5.46 10.25 -4.15
CA ALA A 77 -6.64 9.90 -4.93
C ALA A 77 -6.97 8.40 -4.80
N MET A 78 -5.96 7.53 -4.78
CA MET A 78 -6.13 6.10 -4.54
C MET A 78 -6.69 5.81 -3.16
N VAL A 79 -6.14 6.43 -2.12
CA VAL A 79 -6.63 6.25 -0.74
C VAL A 79 -8.07 6.75 -0.64
N ASP A 80 -8.39 7.92 -1.19
CA ASP A 80 -9.75 8.47 -1.18
C ASP A 80 -10.74 7.52 -1.90
N PHE A 81 -10.32 6.93 -3.00
CA PHE A 81 -11.11 5.93 -3.72
C PHE A 81 -11.41 4.71 -2.84
N LEU A 82 -10.41 4.18 -2.14
CA LEU A 82 -10.58 3.02 -1.26
C LEU A 82 -11.56 3.34 -0.12
N VAL A 83 -11.43 4.52 0.48
CA VAL A 83 -12.34 4.95 1.55
C VAL A 83 -13.79 5.00 1.05
N ARG A 84 -14.04 5.64 -0.09
CA ARG A 84 -15.39 5.73 -0.65
C ARG A 84 -15.95 4.36 -1.04
N THR A 85 -15.10 3.50 -1.59
CA THR A 85 -15.51 2.19 -2.10
C THR A 85 -15.88 1.23 -0.97
N TYR A 86 -15.14 1.27 0.14
CA TYR A 86 -15.22 0.23 1.18
C TYR A 86 -15.86 0.67 2.50
N LYS A 87 -16.23 1.92 2.65
CA LYS A 87 -16.75 2.47 3.92
C LYS A 87 -18.01 1.78 4.46
N THR A 88 -18.76 1.09 3.62
CA THR A 88 -19.97 0.35 4.05
C THR A 88 -19.70 -1.14 4.29
N GLN A 89 -18.50 -1.63 3.94
CA GLN A 89 -18.15 -3.04 4.02
C GLN A 89 -17.15 -3.35 5.15
N TYR A 90 -16.36 -2.37 5.54
CA TYR A 90 -15.31 -2.51 6.56
C TYR A 90 -15.37 -1.35 7.53
N ALA A 91 -14.95 -1.60 8.76
CA ALA A 91 -14.91 -0.57 9.81
C ALA A 91 -13.60 0.22 9.79
N VAL A 92 -12.50 -0.42 9.38
CA VAL A 92 -11.14 0.13 9.47
C VAL A 92 -10.38 -0.15 8.19
N LEU A 93 -9.64 0.85 7.72
CA LEU A 93 -8.59 0.70 6.72
C LEU A 93 -7.23 0.75 7.43
N GLN A 94 -6.41 -0.27 7.22
CA GLN A 94 -5.12 -0.44 7.86
C GLN A 94 -4.01 -0.41 6.81
N VAL A 95 -2.83 0.07 7.18
CA VAL A 95 -1.64 0.00 6.34
C VAL A 95 -0.42 -0.28 7.20
N GLY A 96 0.49 -1.13 6.72
CA GLY A 96 1.78 -1.39 7.35
C GLY A 96 2.91 -0.75 6.55
N THR A 97 3.83 -0.10 7.22
CA THR A 97 5.01 0.51 6.61
C THR A 97 6.18 0.51 7.59
N GLY A 98 7.39 0.75 7.08
CA GLY A 98 8.55 0.98 7.94
C GLY A 98 8.49 2.36 8.59
N GLU A 99 9.31 2.55 9.60
CA GLU A 99 9.49 3.86 10.23
C GLU A 99 10.31 4.74 9.29
N SER A 100 9.64 5.34 8.33
CA SER A 100 10.26 6.08 7.24
C SER A 100 9.68 7.50 7.12
N PRO A 101 10.52 8.53 6.91
CA PRO A 101 10.04 9.88 6.69
C PRO A 101 9.33 10.06 5.35
N SER A 102 9.45 9.09 4.43
CA SER A 102 8.79 9.17 3.13
C SER A 102 7.39 8.58 3.13
N THR A 103 7.03 7.74 4.09
CA THR A 103 5.73 7.04 4.10
C THR A 103 4.81 7.46 5.24
N ILE A 104 5.32 7.54 6.47
CA ILE A 104 4.49 7.88 7.64
C ILE A 104 3.75 9.21 7.47
N PRO A 105 4.41 10.32 7.08
CA PRO A 105 3.70 11.59 6.88
C PRO A 105 2.63 11.51 5.79
N PHE A 106 2.87 10.74 4.73
CA PHE A 106 1.89 10.55 3.68
C PHE A 106 0.61 9.91 4.23
N TYR A 107 0.75 8.80 4.96
CA TYR A 107 -0.40 8.11 5.52
C TYR A 107 -1.11 8.97 6.56
N GLU A 108 -0.37 9.68 7.40
CA GLU A 108 -0.97 10.61 8.37
C GLU A 108 -1.76 11.71 7.65
N SER A 109 -1.26 12.23 6.53
CA SER A 109 -1.99 13.22 5.72
C SER A 109 -3.28 12.65 5.12
N CYS A 110 -3.37 11.33 4.96
CA CYS A 110 -4.55 10.63 4.49
C CYS A 110 -5.50 10.21 5.64
N GLY A 111 -5.26 10.67 6.85
CA GLY A 111 -6.12 10.40 8.00
C GLY A 111 -5.80 9.15 8.81
N PHE A 112 -4.69 8.49 8.50
CA PHE A 112 -4.24 7.33 9.27
C PHE A 112 -3.54 7.79 10.55
N ARG A 113 -3.60 6.95 11.58
CA ARG A 113 -2.88 7.16 12.85
C ARG A 113 -2.15 5.90 13.22
N ARG A 114 -0.98 6.03 13.87
CA ARG A 114 -0.20 4.90 14.36
C ARG A 114 -1.04 4.06 15.31
N HIS A 115 -1.00 2.75 15.16
CA HIS A 115 -1.82 1.83 15.95
C HIS A 115 -0.96 0.82 16.71
N HIS A 116 -0.09 0.07 16.01
CA HIS A 116 0.76 -0.93 16.67
C HIS A 116 2.01 -1.22 15.84
N LEU A 117 2.96 -1.96 16.43
CA LEU A 117 4.21 -2.35 15.81
C LEU A 117 4.29 -3.87 15.69
N VAL A 118 4.95 -4.33 14.62
CA VAL A 118 5.47 -5.71 14.54
C VAL A 118 6.98 -5.59 14.53
N LYS A 119 7.61 -5.96 15.66
CA LYS A 119 9.05 -5.83 15.82
C LYS A 119 9.81 -6.73 14.87
N ASN A 120 10.91 -6.21 14.33
CA ASN A 120 11.83 -6.94 13.46
C ASN A 120 11.18 -7.49 12.19
N PHE A 121 10.04 -6.95 11.77
CA PHE A 121 9.33 -7.46 10.59
C PHE A 121 10.22 -7.49 9.36
N PHE A 122 10.90 -6.38 9.07
CA PHE A 122 11.74 -6.27 7.88
C PHE A 122 13.01 -7.10 7.97
N THR A 123 13.59 -7.23 9.14
CA THR A 123 14.79 -8.05 9.35
C THR A 123 14.46 -9.55 9.34
N ASP A 124 13.26 -9.94 9.76
CA ASP A 124 12.85 -11.34 9.84
C ASP A 124 12.32 -11.89 8.51
N HIS A 125 11.71 -11.05 7.67
CA HIS A 125 10.96 -11.50 6.48
C HIS A 125 11.66 -11.22 5.16
N TYR A 126 12.61 -10.30 5.11
CA TYR A 126 13.33 -9.95 3.88
C TYR A 126 14.74 -10.55 3.91
N ASP A 127 15.23 -10.99 2.75
CA ASP A 127 16.53 -11.65 2.63
C ASP A 127 17.70 -10.66 2.47
N HIS A 128 17.39 -9.36 2.46
CA HIS A 128 18.37 -8.28 2.34
C HIS A 128 17.89 -7.06 3.12
N PRO A 129 18.79 -6.11 3.46
CA PRO A 129 18.36 -4.87 4.13
C PRO A 129 17.41 -4.05 3.26
N ILE A 130 16.31 -3.59 3.87
CA ILE A 130 15.34 -2.71 3.21
C ILE A 130 15.58 -1.30 3.72
N CYS A 131 15.77 -0.36 2.80
CA CYS A 131 16.00 1.05 3.14
C CYS A 131 15.01 1.95 2.41
N GLU A 132 14.45 2.93 3.10
CA GLU A 132 13.59 3.95 2.53
C GLU A 132 13.94 5.32 3.12
N GLY A 133 14.00 6.34 2.26
CA GLY A 133 14.32 7.69 2.71
C GLY A 133 15.65 7.80 3.47
N GLY A 134 16.63 6.94 3.13
CA GLY A 134 17.92 6.89 3.79
C GLY A 134 17.92 6.16 5.14
N VAL A 135 16.82 5.50 5.50
CA VAL A 135 16.66 4.80 6.78
C VAL A 135 16.53 3.30 6.54
N ARG A 136 17.29 2.49 7.30
CA ARG A 136 17.11 1.05 7.29
C ARG A 136 15.86 0.68 8.09
N LEU A 137 14.96 -0.07 7.47
CA LEU A 137 13.72 -0.50 8.10
C LEU A 137 13.97 -1.74 8.95
N VAL A 138 13.41 -1.75 10.15
CA VAL A 138 13.49 -2.86 11.11
C VAL A 138 12.08 -3.30 11.49
N ASP A 139 11.33 -2.44 12.17
CA ASP A 139 9.97 -2.73 12.63
C ASP A 139 8.93 -2.31 11.59
N MET A 140 7.82 -3.05 11.52
CA MET A 140 6.64 -2.63 10.78
C MET A 140 5.78 -1.76 11.68
N VAL A 141 5.46 -0.56 11.23
CA VAL A 141 4.47 0.31 11.87
C VAL A 141 3.12 0.10 11.19
N TYR A 142 2.12 -0.29 11.95
CA TYR A 142 0.75 -0.35 11.45
C TYR A 142 0.01 0.92 11.82
N LEU A 143 -0.62 1.53 10.82
CA LEU A 143 -1.48 2.70 10.97
C LEU A 143 -2.89 2.31 10.58
N GLN A 144 -3.87 2.94 11.20
CA GLN A 144 -5.29 2.69 10.93
C GLN A 144 -6.06 4.00 10.80
N ARG A 145 -7.14 3.96 10.02
CA ARG A 145 -8.15 4.99 10.00
C ARG A 145 -9.53 4.35 9.97
N GLU A 146 -10.50 5.02 10.58
CA GLU A 146 -11.90 4.58 10.51
C GLU A 146 -12.48 4.83 9.10
N LEU A 147 -13.33 3.93 8.68
CA LEU A 147 -14.06 4.04 7.41
C LEU A 147 -15.49 4.55 7.59
#